data_0378e9827fa3750bbed6e5c5c5062437
#
_entry.id   0378e9827fa3750bbed6e5c5c5062437
#
_cell.length_a   1.000
_cell.length_b   1.000
_cell.length_c   1.000
_cell.angle_alpha   90.00
_cell.angle_beta   90.00
_cell.angle_gamma   90.00
#
_symmetry.space_group_name_H-M   'P 1'
#
loop_
_entity.id
_entity.type
_entity.pdbx_description
1 polymer ?
#
loop_
_entity_poly.entity_id
_entity_poly.type
_entity_poly.pdbx_seq_one_letter_code
_entity_poly.pdbx_strand_id
1 'polypeptide(L)'
;MSAGTGDGVTLGDVEASNSAVWENAPFAMAERRSAPMKYSLDDIRTFLAVVESGSISGAALRLELTKSVVSQRVTHLEAALGVELLHRSSRGVTPTDRGRLFHEQACDAIAQLEQAAEAVAEDETALGGLLRISAPMTFGTRYLGPMLFAFMQAHPRLELALDLTDRLVDVAAEGYDLAIRITQMPDDALLVATKLADSRRVVCCSPDYERQHGVPQTLDEIPAHAGIGYALKTATQLWRFPPARHGEPAWTVTPRQRILTNNGEAMRDAAVAGLGLVMLPLFIVADDLRAGRLMQVLANERPEPDTIYAVYPQRRHRLRRLSALVAHLRAGLAGVAPWEHDCPIP
;
A
#
# COMPACT_ATOMS: atom_id res chain seq x y z
N MET A 1 70.60 48.48 22.29
CA MET A 1 71.11 47.53 23.27
C MET A 1 70.49 46.17 22.98
N SER A 2 71.36 45.30 22.55
CA SER A 2 71.45 43.83 22.71
C SER A 2 70.39 43.00 22.01
N ALA A 3 70.57 42.43 20.84
CA ALA A 3 71.44 41.33 20.49
C ALA A 3 70.93 39.97 20.98
N GLY A 4 70.72 39.05 20.04
CA GLY A 4 70.61 37.61 20.27
C GLY A 4 69.85 36.92 19.15
N THR A 5 70.50 36.60 18.06
CA THR A 5 70.89 35.32 17.46
C THR A 5 69.79 34.26 17.51
N GLY A 6 69.14 33.80 16.45
CA GLY A 6 69.67 33.03 15.36
C GLY A 6 69.81 31.56 15.74
N ASP A 7 68.87 30.75 15.24
CA ASP A 7 69.31 29.38 14.88
C ASP A 7 68.22 28.83 13.86
N GLY A 8 68.76 28.58 12.69
CA GLY A 8 68.03 27.88 11.63
C GLY A 8 67.99 26.38 11.94
N VAL A 9 66.82 25.82 11.84
CA VAL A 9 66.62 24.37 11.75
C VAL A 9 66.30 24.04 10.31
N THR A 10 67.19 23.36 9.67
CA THR A 10 67.17 22.81 8.34
C THR A 10 66.02 21.79 8.17
N LEU A 11 65.29 21.96 7.09
CA LEU A 11 64.36 20.96 6.50
C LEU A 11 65.17 19.71 6.12
N GLY A 12 65.08 18.65 6.93
CA GLY A 12 65.83 17.46 6.57
C GLY A 12 65.79 16.29 7.55
N ASP A 13 64.66 16.08 8.31
CA ASP A 13 64.57 14.87 9.16
C ASP A 13 63.10 14.56 9.58
N VAL A 14 62.11 14.56 8.66
CA VAL A 14 60.73 14.16 8.95
C VAL A 14 60.20 13.08 7.97
N GLU A 15 61.09 12.36 7.29
CA GLU A 15 60.62 11.29 6.37
C GLU A 15 60.98 9.85 6.80
N ALA A 16 61.23 9.57 8.07
CA ALA A 16 61.62 8.20 8.47
C ALA A 16 60.94 7.68 9.75
N SER A 17 59.68 8.05 10.06
CA SER A 17 58.99 7.43 11.21
C SER A 17 57.47 7.19 11.07
N ASN A 18 56.93 7.11 9.86
CA ASN A 18 55.51 6.88 9.66
C ASN A 18 55.17 5.59 8.89
N SER A 19 56.11 4.67 8.72
CA SER A 19 55.86 3.35 8.09
C SER A 19 55.75 2.18 9.08
N ALA A 20 55.80 2.40 10.39
CA ALA A 20 55.85 1.31 11.37
C ALA A 20 54.59 1.21 12.29
N VAL A 21 53.53 1.95 12.04
CA VAL A 21 52.35 1.94 12.94
C VAL A 21 51.20 1.07 12.41
N TRP A 22 51.30 0.55 11.20
CA TRP A 22 50.22 -0.26 10.61
C TRP A 22 50.48 -1.76 10.54
N GLU A 23 51.69 -2.23 10.98
CA GLU A 23 52.08 -3.65 10.85
C GLU A 23 51.67 -4.57 12.01
N ASN A 24 51.08 -4.08 13.10
CA ASN A 24 50.69 -4.91 14.24
C ASN A 24 49.32 -4.56 14.86
N ALA A 25 48.31 -4.24 14.07
CA ALA A 25 46.96 -4.42 14.50
C ALA A 25 46.53 -5.83 14.08
N PRO A 26 46.20 -6.76 15.01
CA PRO A 26 45.55 -8.00 14.63
C PRO A 26 44.13 -7.63 14.18
N PHE A 27 43.97 -7.36 12.90
CA PHE A 27 42.71 -7.46 12.24
C PHE A 27 42.37 -8.96 12.18
N ALA A 28 42.14 -9.53 13.36
CA ALA A 28 41.41 -10.76 13.50
C ALA A 28 39.96 -10.46 13.08
N MET A 29 39.74 -10.30 11.76
CA MET A 29 38.48 -10.70 11.19
C MET A 29 38.33 -12.15 11.60
N ALA A 30 37.63 -12.37 12.73
CA ALA A 30 37.04 -13.64 12.99
C ALA A 30 36.28 -13.97 11.71
N GLU A 31 36.87 -14.84 10.87
CA GLU A 31 36.12 -15.61 9.87
C GLU A 31 35.01 -16.31 10.65
N ARG A 32 33.88 -15.63 10.84
CA ARG A 32 32.61 -16.33 10.93
C ARG A 32 32.48 -16.96 9.56
N ARG A 33 33.06 -18.13 9.39
CA ARG A 33 32.60 -19.06 8.37
C ARG A 33 31.14 -19.28 8.69
N SER A 34 30.25 -18.46 8.08
CA SER A 34 28.86 -18.82 8.01
C SER A 34 28.87 -20.20 7.36
N ALA A 35 28.37 -21.19 8.09
CA ALA A 35 28.15 -22.51 7.51
C ALA A 35 27.43 -22.28 6.16
N PRO A 36 27.87 -22.94 5.07
CA PRO A 36 27.26 -22.70 3.76
C PRO A 36 25.74 -22.84 3.92
N MET A 37 24.99 -21.89 3.39
CA MET A 37 23.53 -21.96 3.42
C MET A 37 23.11 -23.30 2.80
N LYS A 38 22.44 -24.14 3.60
CA LYS A 38 22.01 -25.47 3.16
C LYS A 38 20.74 -25.44 2.30
N TYR A 39 20.31 -24.26 1.85
CA TYR A 39 19.15 -24.03 1.01
C TYR A 39 19.45 -22.97 -0.05
N SER A 40 18.70 -23.01 -1.14
CA SER A 40 18.87 -22.11 -2.28
C SER A 40 17.89 -20.92 -2.23
N LEU A 41 18.17 -19.89 -3.03
CA LEU A 41 17.21 -18.78 -3.25
C LEU A 41 15.88 -19.28 -3.84
N ASP A 42 15.94 -20.32 -4.68
CA ASP A 42 14.76 -20.96 -5.26
C ASP A 42 13.89 -21.65 -4.21
N ASP A 43 14.49 -22.23 -3.17
CA ASP A 43 13.73 -22.85 -2.06
C ASP A 43 12.98 -21.76 -1.29
N ILE A 44 13.64 -20.61 -1.05
CA ILE A 44 13.01 -19.44 -0.41
C ILE A 44 11.86 -18.93 -1.27
N ARG A 45 12.08 -18.64 -2.56
CA ARG A 45 11.04 -18.16 -3.48
C ARG A 45 9.86 -19.14 -3.58
N THR A 46 10.13 -20.43 -3.54
CA THR A 46 9.10 -21.46 -3.55
C THR A 46 8.26 -21.42 -2.27
N PHE A 47 8.89 -21.27 -1.12
CA PHE A 47 8.18 -21.10 0.16
C PHE A 47 7.30 -19.85 0.16
N LEU A 48 7.82 -18.69 -0.28
CA LEU A 48 7.05 -17.45 -0.39
C LEU A 48 5.82 -17.63 -1.29
N ALA A 49 5.99 -18.26 -2.46
CA ALA A 49 4.88 -18.53 -3.38
C ALA A 49 3.82 -19.45 -2.76
N VAL A 50 4.21 -20.43 -1.92
CA VAL A 50 3.27 -21.30 -1.22
C VAL A 50 2.47 -20.55 -0.15
N VAL A 51 3.12 -19.70 0.63
CA VAL A 51 2.44 -18.86 1.63
C VAL A 51 1.43 -17.93 0.96
N GLU A 52 1.84 -17.25 -0.10
CA GLU A 52 1.01 -16.28 -0.83
C GLU A 52 -0.19 -16.92 -1.54
N SER A 53 -0.01 -18.13 -2.09
CA SER A 53 -1.10 -18.86 -2.79
C SER A 53 -1.98 -19.70 -1.86
N GLY A 54 -1.58 -19.87 -0.59
CA GLY A 54 -2.28 -20.72 0.38
C GLY A 54 -2.31 -22.21 0.00
N SER A 55 -1.57 -22.63 -1.06
CA SER A 55 -1.57 -24.00 -1.53
C SER A 55 -0.33 -24.37 -2.35
N ILE A 56 0.11 -25.64 -2.23
CA ILE A 56 1.18 -26.20 -3.08
C ILE A 56 0.79 -26.16 -4.56
N SER A 57 -0.48 -26.38 -4.88
CA SER A 57 -0.98 -26.37 -6.26
C SER A 57 -0.95 -24.98 -6.89
N GLY A 58 -1.36 -23.96 -6.14
CA GLY A 58 -1.31 -22.57 -6.59
C GLY A 58 0.12 -22.09 -6.81
N ALA A 59 1.03 -22.41 -5.87
CA ALA A 59 2.45 -22.11 -6.02
C ALA A 59 3.07 -22.82 -7.23
N ALA A 60 2.73 -24.11 -7.45
CA ALA A 60 3.23 -24.87 -8.58
C ALA A 60 2.81 -24.26 -9.92
N LEU A 61 1.54 -23.85 -10.04
CA LEU A 61 1.04 -23.17 -11.25
C LEU A 61 1.76 -21.83 -11.47
N ARG A 62 1.93 -21.05 -10.41
CA ARG A 62 2.55 -19.71 -10.48
C ARG A 62 4.03 -19.77 -10.84
N LEU A 63 4.76 -20.79 -10.35
CA LEU A 63 6.19 -20.95 -10.58
C LEU A 63 6.50 -21.82 -11.81
N GLU A 64 5.49 -22.28 -12.54
CA GLU A 64 5.62 -23.21 -13.66
C GLU A 64 6.38 -24.49 -13.28
N LEU A 65 6.14 -24.98 -12.06
CA LEU A 65 6.76 -26.17 -11.49
C LEU A 65 5.73 -27.27 -11.25
N THR A 66 6.20 -28.51 -11.06
CA THR A 66 5.33 -29.57 -10.57
C THR A 66 5.10 -29.45 -9.07
N LYS A 67 3.94 -29.95 -8.58
CA LYS A 67 3.62 -30.00 -7.14
C LYS A 67 4.70 -30.74 -6.32
N SER A 68 5.30 -31.78 -6.92
CA SER A 68 6.37 -32.55 -6.30
C SER A 68 7.61 -31.71 -6.05
N VAL A 69 8.05 -30.91 -7.05
CA VAL A 69 9.20 -30.01 -6.93
C VAL A 69 8.94 -28.93 -5.88
N VAL A 70 7.75 -28.31 -5.89
CA VAL A 70 7.37 -27.31 -4.87
C VAL A 70 7.40 -27.91 -3.47
N SER A 71 6.80 -29.09 -3.29
CA SER A 71 6.79 -29.78 -1.98
C SER A 71 8.21 -30.15 -1.53
N GLN A 72 9.05 -30.63 -2.44
CA GLN A 72 10.43 -31.00 -2.15
C GLN A 72 11.28 -29.80 -1.73
N ARG A 73 11.16 -28.66 -2.44
CA ARG A 73 11.90 -27.43 -2.12
C ARG A 73 11.51 -26.88 -0.74
N VAL A 74 10.22 -26.87 -0.42
CA VAL A 74 9.75 -26.43 0.90
C VAL A 74 10.29 -27.37 2.00
N THR A 75 10.18 -28.70 1.81
CA THR A 75 10.70 -29.67 2.77
C THR A 75 12.21 -29.55 2.94
N HIS A 76 12.95 -29.28 1.86
CA HIS A 76 14.39 -29.04 1.90
C HIS A 76 14.72 -27.77 2.73
N LEU A 77 13.96 -26.68 2.54
CA LEU A 77 14.12 -25.46 3.30
C LEU A 77 13.84 -25.69 4.79
N GLU A 78 12.74 -26.35 5.14
CA GLU A 78 12.37 -26.68 6.52
C GLU A 78 13.45 -27.55 7.19
N ALA A 79 13.94 -28.56 6.49
CA ALA A 79 15.02 -29.42 6.98
C ALA A 79 16.32 -28.66 7.20
N ALA A 80 16.68 -27.76 6.30
CA ALA A 80 17.89 -26.93 6.40
C ALA A 80 17.82 -25.94 7.55
N LEU A 81 16.63 -25.40 7.86
CA LEU A 81 16.38 -24.48 8.97
C LEU A 81 16.13 -25.23 10.30
N GLY A 82 15.81 -26.53 10.25
CA GLY A 82 15.49 -27.34 11.41
C GLY A 82 14.17 -26.99 12.08
N VAL A 83 13.23 -26.38 11.32
CA VAL A 83 11.90 -25.96 11.82
C VAL A 83 10.84 -26.13 10.74
N GLU A 84 9.61 -26.44 11.17
CA GLU A 84 8.44 -26.42 10.28
C GLU A 84 7.99 -24.97 10.08
N LEU A 85 7.86 -24.59 8.80
CA LEU A 85 7.39 -23.28 8.39
C LEU A 85 5.92 -23.27 8.00
N LEU A 86 5.36 -24.43 7.61
CA LEU A 86 4.01 -24.56 7.09
C LEU A 86 3.19 -25.62 7.84
N HIS A 87 1.95 -25.27 8.17
CA HIS A 87 0.90 -26.22 8.54
C HIS A 87 0.19 -26.70 7.27
N ARG A 88 0.15 -28.01 7.07
CA ARG A 88 -0.56 -28.65 5.94
C ARG A 88 -1.86 -29.25 6.44
N SER A 89 -2.98 -28.88 5.84
CA SER A 89 -4.30 -29.42 6.16
C SER A 89 -5.09 -29.76 4.88
N SER A 90 -6.20 -30.44 5.03
CA SER A 90 -7.13 -30.70 3.92
C SER A 90 -7.76 -29.43 3.32
N ARG A 91 -7.68 -28.30 4.05
CA ARG A 91 -8.21 -26.99 3.64
C ARG A 91 -7.17 -26.10 2.97
N GLY A 92 -5.91 -26.54 2.91
CA GLY A 92 -4.82 -25.79 2.31
C GLY A 92 -3.58 -25.73 3.20
N VAL A 93 -2.72 -24.77 2.90
CA VAL A 93 -1.43 -24.56 3.57
C VAL A 93 -1.45 -23.19 4.24
N THR A 94 -1.07 -23.13 5.51
CA THR A 94 -0.93 -21.88 6.27
C THR A 94 0.44 -21.81 6.93
N PRO A 95 1.07 -20.62 7.06
CA PRO A 95 2.35 -20.52 7.73
C PRO A 95 2.21 -20.72 9.25
N THR A 96 3.22 -21.36 9.85
CA THR A 96 3.43 -21.37 11.31
C THR A 96 3.84 -19.98 11.80
N ASP A 97 3.95 -19.75 13.13
CA ASP A 97 4.51 -18.49 13.67
C ASP A 97 5.94 -18.26 13.16
N ARG A 98 6.76 -19.33 13.15
CA ARG A 98 8.11 -19.28 12.57
C ARG A 98 8.08 -19.07 11.05
N GLY A 99 7.10 -19.66 10.37
CA GLY A 99 6.86 -19.45 8.94
C GLY A 99 6.51 -18.00 8.62
N ARG A 100 5.67 -17.34 9.42
CA ARG A 100 5.37 -15.91 9.26
C ARG A 100 6.60 -15.04 9.43
N LEU A 101 7.35 -15.27 10.51
CA LEU A 101 8.59 -14.54 10.76
C LEU A 101 9.60 -14.74 9.62
N PHE A 102 9.78 -15.98 9.17
CA PHE A 102 10.70 -16.28 8.06
C PHE A 102 10.22 -15.66 6.75
N HIS A 103 8.90 -15.69 6.48
CA HIS A 103 8.31 -15.04 5.29
C HIS A 103 8.65 -13.55 5.24
N GLU A 104 8.42 -12.82 6.32
CA GLU A 104 8.75 -11.39 6.41
C GLU A 104 10.23 -11.12 6.14
N GLN A 105 11.12 -11.86 6.82
CA GLN A 105 12.57 -11.66 6.67
C GLN A 105 13.07 -12.06 5.27
N ALA A 106 12.51 -13.12 4.69
CA ALA A 106 12.88 -13.58 3.36
C ALA A 106 12.41 -12.61 2.26
N CYS A 107 11.22 -12.04 2.38
CA CYS A 107 10.76 -10.99 1.48
C CYS A 107 11.70 -9.79 1.47
N ASP A 108 12.18 -9.39 2.66
CA ASP A 108 13.13 -8.28 2.79
C ASP A 108 14.48 -8.57 2.15
N ALA A 109 15.02 -9.77 2.41
CA ALA A 109 16.31 -10.19 1.86
C ALA A 109 16.28 -10.24 0.33
N ILE A 110 15.17 -10.76 -0.26
CA ILE A 110 15.00 -10.78 -1.71
C ILE A 110 14.89 -9.35 -2.26
N ALA A 111 14.13 -8.47 -1.62
CA ALA A 111 14.03 -7.07 -2.05
C ALA A 111 15.38 -6.35 -2.00
N GLN A 112 16.25 -6.63 -1.00
CA GLN A 112 17.60 -6.09 -0.92
C GLN A 112 18.50 -6.63 -2.04
N LEU A 113 18.40 -7.91 -2.37
CA LEU A 113 19.15 -8.51 -3.48
C LEU A 113 18.72 -7.90 -4.83
N GLU A 114 17.43 -7.71 -5.03
CA GLU A 114 16.89 -7.05 -6.23
C GLU A 114 17.39 -5.61 -6.33
N GLN A 115 17.38 -4.86 -5.21
CA GLN A 115 17.91 -3.51 -5.16
C GLN A 115 19.41 -3.46 -5.48
N ALA A 116 20.20 -4.40 -4.94
CA ALA A 116 21.62 -4.50 -5.24
C ALA A 116 21.86 -4.80 -6.73
N ALA A 117 21.06 -5.67 -7.33
CA ALA A 117 21.13 -5.95 -8.76
C ALA A 117 20.73 -4.73 -9.61
N GLU A 118 19.70 -3.98 -9.22
CA GLU A 118 19.32 -2.73 -9.86
C GLU A 118 20.41 -1.66 -9.78
N ALA A 119 21.16 -1.60 -8.64
CA ALA A 119 22.20 -0.61 -8.44
C ALA A 119 23.45 -0.83 -9.29
N VAL A 120 23.70 -2.07 -9.75
CA VAL A 120 24.85 -2.43 -10.60
C VAL A 120 24.46 -2.63 -12.06
N ALA A 121 23.17 -2.50 -12.40
CA ALA A 121 22.73 -2.56 -13.79
C ALA A 121 23.28 -1.37 -14.58
N GLU A 122 23.83 -1.61 -15.77
CA GLU A 122 24.45 -0.57 -16.62
C GLU A 122 23.47 0.53 -17.04
N ASP A 123 22.17 0.24 -17.05
CA ASP A 123 21.12 1.20 -17.41
C ASP A 123 20.46 1.75 -16.14
N GLU A 124 21.03 2.83 -15.60
CA GLU A 124 20.50 3.51 -14.42
C GLU A 124 19.06 4.05 -14.58
N THR A 125 18.54 4.16 -15.80
CA THR A 125 17.22 4.71 -16.08
C THR A 125 16.13 3.65 -16.19
N ALA A 126 16.49 2.39 -16.44
CA ALA A 126 15.54 1.32 -16.68
C ALA A 126 15.05 0.69 -15.36
N LEU A 127 13.77 0.91 -15.08
CA LEU A 127 13.07 0.22 -14.00
C LEU A 127 12.64 -1.17 -14.47
N GLY A 128 12.78 -2.18 -13.61
CA GLY A 128 12.38 -3.55 -13.92
C GLY A 128 11.86 -4.30 -12.70
N GLY A 129 11.36 -5.53 -12.94
CA GLY A 129 10.84 -6.43 -11.91
C GLY A 129 9.34 -6.28 -11.63
N LEU A 130 8.84 -7.11 -10.73
CA LEU A 130 7.41 -7.20 -10.41
C LEU A 130 7.02 -6.13 -9.37
N LEU A 131 5.92 -5.43 -9.66
CA LEU A 131 5.19 -4.58 -8.73
C LEU A 131 3.87 -5.25 -8.34
N ARG A 132 3.69 -5.54 -7.06
CA ARG A 132 2.47 -6.12 -6.50
C ARG A 132 1.68 -5.04 -5.77
N ILE A 133 0.52 -4.69 -6.32
CA ILE A 133 -0.28 -3.56 -5.85
C ILE A 133 -1.67 -4.02 -5.47
N SER A 134 -2.16 -3.62 -4.28
CA SER A 134 -3.56 -3.74 -3.90
C SER A 134 -4.24 -2.38 -3.91
N ALA A 135 -5.48 -2.30 -4.41
CA ALA A 135 -6.24 -1.07 -4.43
C ALA A 135 -7.75 -1.32 -4.29
N PRO A 136 -8.53 -0.33 -3.79
CA PRO A 136 -9.98 -0.39 -3.81
C PRO A 136 -10.51 -0.54 -5.23
N MET A 137 -11.51 -1.40 -5.40
CA MET A 137 -11.99 -1.82 -6.73
C MET A 137 -12.37 -0.64 -7.62
N THR A 138 -13.26 0.23 -7.18
CA THR A 138 -13.74 1.35 -7.98
C THR A 138 -12.64 2.34 -8.33
N PHE A 139 -11.82 2.73 -7.33
CA PHE A 139 -10.70 3.64 -7.56
C PHE A 139 -9.65 3.01 -8.46
N GLY A 140 -9.35 1.73 -8.23
CA GLY A 140 -8.41 0.94 -9.00
C GLY A 140 -8.77 0.88 -10.48
N THR A 141 -10.03 0.59 -10.77
CA THR A 141 -10.51 0.46 -12.15
C THR A 141 -10.58 1.80 -12.87
N ARG A 142 -11.13 2.84 -12.22
CA ARG A 142 -11.45 4.11 -12.89
C ARG A 142 -10.25 5.05 -13.00
N TYR A 143 -9.40 5.11 -12.00
CA TYR A 143 -8.36 6.15 -11.90
C TYR A 143 -6.95 5.58 -11.80
N LEU A 144 -6.71 4.62 -10.92
CA LEU A 144 -5.37 4.07 -10.71
C LEU A 144 -4.88 3.26 -11.91
N GLY A 145 -5.73 2.38 -12.47
CA GLY A 145 -5.37 1.51 -13.60
C GLY A 145 -4.81 2.29 -14.80
N PRO A 146 -5.50 3.31 -15.33
CA PRO A 146 -4.97 4.13 -16.41
C PRO A 146 -3.59 4.74 -16.10
N MET A 147 -3.36 5.20 -14.87
CA MET A 147 -2.06 5.76 -14.45
C MET A 147 -0.97 4.68 -14.38
N LEU A 148 -1.31 3.50 -13.83
CA LEU A 148 -0.40 2.35 -13.80
C LEU A 148 -0.03 1.90 -15.20
N PHE A 149 -1.00 1.82 -16.12
CA PHE A 149 -0.74 1.37 -17.48
C PHE A 149 0.14 2.36 -18.26
N ALA A 150 -0.05 3.67 -18.06
CA ALA A 150 0.84 4.68 -18.61
C ALA A 150 2.28 4.55 -18.04
N PHE A 151 2.41 4.29 -16.75
CA PHE A 151 3.69 4.04 -16.10
C PHE A 151 4.37 2.77 -16.66
N MET A 152 3.61 1.69 -16.86
CA MET A 152 4.12 0.44 -17.45
C MET A 152 4.58 0.62 -18.89
N GLN A 153 3.87 1.42 -19.69
CA GLN A 153 4.28 1.74 -21.07
C GLN A 153 5.63 2.49 -21.11
N ALA A 154 5.87 3.37 -20.15
CA ALA A 154 7.15 4.07 -20.02
C ALA A 154 8.29 3.18 -19.50
N HIS A 155 7.96 2.05 -18.86
CA HIS A 155 8.92 1.14 -18.24
C HIS A 155 8.68 -0.32 -18.64
N PRO A 156 9.02 -0.75 -19.86
CA PRO A 156 8.62 -2.05 -20.43
C PRO A 156 9.24 -3.28 -19.75
N ARG A 157 10.24 -3.11 -18.88
CA ARG A 157 10.82 -4.22 -18.08
C ARG A 157 10.09 -4.44 -16.74
N LEU A 158 9.09 -3.59 -16.42
CA LEU A 158 8.27 -3.80 -15.23
C LEU A 158 7.15 -4.80 -15.52
N GLU A 159 6.84 -5.58 -14.51
CA GLU A 159 5.67 -6.46 -14.45
C GLU A 159 4.72 -5.95 -13.37
N LEU A 160 3.43 -6.12 -13.57
CA LEU A 160 2.39 -5.65 -12.66
C LEU A 160 1.47 -6.79 -12.24
N ALA A 161 1.36 -7.02 -10.93
CA ALA A 161 0.30 -7.80 -10.33
C ALA A 161 -0.64 -6.85 -9.56
N LEU A 162 -1.81 -6.57 -10.13
CA LEU A 162 -2.80 -5.66 -9.57
C LEU A 162 -3.97 -6.44 -8.98
N ASP A 163 -4.15 -6.34 -7.66
CA ASP A 163 -5.28 -6.90 -6.94
C ASP A 163 -6.28 -5.79 -6.58
N LEU A 164 -7.46 -5.84 -7.18
CA LEU A 164 -8.54 -4.90 -6.93
C LEU A 164 -9.51 -5.48 -5.90
N THR A 165 -9.39 -5.01 -4.66
CA THR A 165 -10.21 -5.50 -3.56
C THR A 165 -10.51 -4.38 -2.56
N ASP A 166 -11.77 -4.36 -2.09
CA ASP A 166 -12.18 -3.44 -1.04
C ASP A 166 -11.85 -3.98 0.37
N ARG A 167 -11.33 -5.22 0.46
CA ARG A 167 -10.82 -5.82 1.70
C ARG A 167 -9.57 -5.07 2.18
N LEU A 168 -9.47 -4.86 3.47
CA LEU A 168 -8.23 -4.35 4.07
C LEU A 168 -7.18 -5.47 4.05
N VAL A 169 -6.16 -5.35 3.19
CA VAL A 169 -5.05 -6.30 3.11
C VAL A 169 -3.95 -5.90 4.10
N ASP A 170 -3.25 -6.88 4.65
CA ASP A 170 -1.97 -6.67 5.33
C ASP A 170 -0.87 -6.59 4.26
N VAL A 171 -0.36 -5.36 4.04
CA VAL A 171 0.58 -5.08 2.95
C VAL A 171 1.87 -5.90 3.08
N ALA A 172 2.37 -6.04 4.31
CA ALA A 172 3.61 -6.75 4.58
C ALA A 172 3.42 -8.27 4.55
N ALA A 173 2.42 -8.77 5.29
CA ALA A 173 2.18 -10.21 5.42
C ALA A 173 1.69 -10.86 4.12
N GLU A 174 0.93 -10.14 3.28
CA GLU A 174 0.43 -10.64 2.00
C GLU A 174 1.37 -10.36 0.82
N GLY A 175 2.54 -9.76 1.09
CA GLY A 175 3.60 -9.59 0.10
C GLY A 175 3.35 -8.51 -0.94
N TYR A 176 2.48 -7.52 -0.68
CA TYR A 176 2.31 -6.37 -1.57
C TYR A 176 3.48 -5.39 -1.45
N ASP A 177 3.86 -4.77 -2.57
CA ASP A 177 4.82 -3.66 -2.60
C ASP A 177 4.16 -2.35 -2.20
N LEU A 178 2.90 -2.19 -2.60
CA LEU A 178 2.10 -0.99 -2.41
C LEU A 178 0.63 -1.36 -2.21
N ALA A 179 -0.05 -0.67 -1.30
CA ALA A 179 -1.50 -0.64 -1.27
C ALA A 179 -2.01 0.79 -1.39
N ILE A 180 -3.04 0.99 -2.20
CA ILE A 180 -3.81 2.24 -2.16
C ILE A 180 -4.86 2.11 -1.06
N ARG A 181 -4.94 3.11 -0.20
CA ARG A 181 -5.93 3.20 0.88
C ARG A 181 -6.67 4.52 0.78
N ILE A 182 -8.00 4.45 0.97
CA ILE A 182 -8.88 5.62 1.01
C ILE A 182 -9.52 5.62 2.39
N THR A 183 -8.96 6.43 3.28
CA THR A 183 -9.29 6.41 4.71
C THR A 183 -8.73 7.65 5.40
N GLN A 184 -8.98 7.78 6.70
CA GLN A 184 -8.18 8.61 7.58
C GLN A 184 -6.78 7.98 7.74
N MET A 185 -5.80 8.77 8.21
CA MET A 185 -4.39 8.34 8.26
C MET A 185 -4.23 6.95 8.89
N PRO A 186 -3.55 6.00 8.23
CA PRO A 186 -3.25 4.71 8.81
C PRO A 186 -2.36 4.87 10.04
N ASP A 187 -2.74 4.24 11.14
CA ASP A 187 -1.98 4.24 12.40
C ASP A 187 -1.17 2.93 12.50
N ASP A 188 -0.11 2.83 11.68
CA ASP A 188 0.82 1.69 11.71
C ASP A 188 2.25 2.18 11.52
N ALA A 189 3.06 2.05 12.57
CA ALA A 189 4.45 2.51 12.61
C ALA A 189 5.40 1.77 11.65
N LEU A 190 5.00 0.61 11.12
CA LEU A 190 5.81 -0.20 10.19
C LEU A 190 5.55 0.16 8.71
N LEU A 191 4.53 0.97 8.47
CA LEU A 191 4.12 1.37 7.14
C LEU A 191 4.44 2.85 6.89
N VAL A 192 4.84 3.16 5.67
CA VAL A 192 4.91 4.53 5.16
C VAL A 192 3.60 4.83 4.45
N ALA A 193 2.94 5.91 4.83
CA ALA A 193 1.74 6.42 4.18
C ALA A 193 2.08 7.72 3.46
N THR A 194 2.09 7.70 2.14
CA THR A 194 2.28 8.89 1.31
C THR A 194 0.94 9.38 0.81
N LYS A 195 0.56 10.61 1.17
CA LYS A 195 -0.66 11.23 0.65
C LYS A 195 -0.54 11.45 -0.86
N LEU A 196 -1.55 10.98 -1.60
CA LEU A 196 -1.67 11.19 -3.03
C LEU A 196 -2.68 12.28 -3.37
N ALA A 197 -3.88 12.24 -2.78
CA ALA A 197 -4.93 13.23 -3.00
C ALA A 197 -5.94 13.23 -1.84
N ASP A 198 -6.74 14.29 -1.77
CA ASP A 198 -7.93 14.30 -0.93
C ASP A 198 -9.10 13.62 -1.65
N SER A 199 -9.99 12.99 -0.86
CA SER A 199 -11.17 12.31 -1.35
C SER A 199 -12.40 12.90 -0.67
N ARG A 200 -13.02 13.87 -1.32
CA ARG A 200 -14.25 14.52 -0.83
C ARG A 200 -15.39 13.49 -0.81
N ARG A 201 -16.22 13.55 0.23
CA ARG A 201 -17.42 12.72 0.38
C ARG A 201 -18.66 13.58 0.22
N VAL A 202 -19.71 12.97 -0.28
CA VAL A 202 -21.03 13.61 -0.47
C VAL A 202 -22.13 12.71 0.00
N VAL A 203 -23.21 13.32 0.52
CA VAL A 203 -24.49 12.62 0.77
C VAL A 203 -25.35 12.83 -0.45
N CYS A 204 -25.90 11.74 -1.00
CA CYS A 204 -26.76 11.82 -2.17
C CYS A 204 -27.87 10.77 -2.16
N CYS A 205 -28.88 10.99 -2.98
CA CYS A 205 -29.96 10.06 -3.30
C CYS A 205 -30.44 10.28 -4.74
N SER A 206 -31.32 9.42 -5.25
CA SER A 206 -31.96 9.68 -6.54
C SER A 206 -33.12 10.67 -6.41
N PRO A 207 -33.49 11.40 -7.50
CA PRO A 207 -34.69 12.23 -7.52
C PRO A 207 -35.97 11.43 -7.23
N ASP A 208 -35.97 10.12 -7.54
CA ASP A 208 -37.13 9.25 -7.25
C ASP A 208 -37.30 9.03 -5.75
N TYR A 209 -36.19 8.85 -5.03
CA TYR A 209 -36.21 8.76 -3.58
C TYR A 209 -36.73 10.06 -2.94
N GLU A 210 -36.23 11.22 -3.39
CA GLU A 210 -36.67 12.52 -2.93
C GLU A 210 -38.21 12.71 -3.11
N ARG A 211 -38.73 12.37 -4.29
CA ARG A 211 -40.16 12.52 -4.57
C ARG A 211 -41.05 11.65 -3.67
N GLN A 212 -40.57 10.45 -3.28
CA GLN A 212 -41.36 9.49 -2.49
C GLN A 212 -41.23 9.70 -0.99
N HIS A 213 -40.05 10.13 -0.52
CA HIS A 213 -39.69 10.12 0.90
C HIS A 213 -39.27 11.49 1.44
N GLY A 214 -39.11 12.49 0.57
CA GLY A 214 -38.39 13.73 0.91
C GLY A 214 -36.89 13.51 1.12
N VAL A 215 -36.20 14.57 1.51
CA VAL A 215 -34.78 14.54 1.87
C VAL A 215 -34.56 15.30 3.19
N PRO A 216 -33.59 14.88 4.02
CA PRO A 216 -33.28 15.57 5.26
C PRO A 216 -32.80 16.99 4.98
N GLN A 217 -33.30 17.95 5.75
CA GLN A 217 -32.86 19.35 5.71
C GLN A 217 -31.78 19.65 6.76
N THR A 218 -31.69 18.79 7.77
CA THR A 218 -30.70 18.87 8.86
C THR A 218 -30.09 17.50 9.13
N LEU A 219 -28.95 17.47 9.81
CA LEU A 219 -28.27 16.21 10.18
C LEU A 219 -29.13 15.35 11.11
N ASP A 220 -29.96 15.97 11.96
CA ASP A 220 -30.85 15.27 12.90
C ASP A 220 -31.98 14.48 12.21
N GLU A 221 -32.30 14.81 10.97
CA GLU A 221 -33.34 14.13 10.19
C GLU A 221 -32.83 12.88 9.49
N ILE A 222 -31.49 12.73 9.33
CA ILE A 222 -30.87 11.56 8.66
C ILE A 222 -31.35 10.21 9.22
N PRO A 223 -31.47 10.00 10.55
CA PRO A 223 -31.90 8.71 11.11
C PRO A 223 -33.30 8.27 10.70
N ALA A 224 -34.18 9.19 10.25
CA ALA A 224 -35.51 8.87 9.77
C ALA A 224 -35.51 8.28 8.34
N HIS A 225 -34.44 8.50 7.59
CA HIS A 225 -34.31 8.04 6.21
C HIS A 225 -33.66 6.66 6.10
N ALA A 226 -34.05 5.93 5.04
CA ALA A 226 -33.38 4.68 4.67
C ALA A 226 -31.96 4.95 4.22
N GLY A 227 -31.00 4.19 4.74
CA GLY A 227 -29.58 4.33 4.43
C GLY A 227 -28.98 3.11 3.75
N ILE A 228 -28.02 3.37 2.88
CA ILE A 228 -27.19 2.37 2.20
C ILE A 228 -25.79 2.48 2.79
N GLY A 229 -25.31 1.42 3.43
CA GLY A 229 -24.08 1.40 4.21
C GLY A 229 -23.03 0.43 3.66
N TYR A 230 -21.80 0.65 4.13
CA TYR A 230 -20.64 -0.14 3.76
C TYR A 230 -20.37 -1.22 4.81
N ALA A 231 -20.34 -2.50 4.40
CA ALA A 231 -20.34 -3.65 5.31
C ALA A 231 -18.96 -3.95 5.94
N LEU A 232 -17.84 -3.41 5.41
CA LEU A 232 -16.50 -3.83 5.80
C LEU A 232 -16.01 -3.30 7.16
N LYS A 233 -16.63 -2.25 7.70
CA LYS A 233 -16.26 -1.69 9.01
C LYS A 233 -17.48 -1.11 9.71
N THR A 234 -17.65 -1.43 10.98
CA THR A 234 -18.69 -0.81 11.84
C THR A 234 -18.55 0.72 11.89
N ALA A 235 -17.30 1.21 11.91
CA ALA A 235 -17.01 2.65 11.92
C ALA A 235 -17.38 3.39 10.62
N THR A 236 -17.50 2.70 9.48
CA THR A 236 -17.90 3.33 8.21
C THR A 236 -19.41 3.50 8.05
N GLN A 237 -20.20 2.93 8.94
CA GLN A 237 -21.65 3.17 9.00
C GLN A 237 -21.97 4.51 9.68
N LEU A 238 -21.01 5.07 10.41
CA LEU A 238 -21.15 6.38 11.05
C LEU A 238 -20.79 7.47 10.04
N TRP A 239 -21.74 8.34 9.75
CA TRP A 239 -21.51 9.52 8.94
C TRP A 239 -20.98 10.62 9.83
N ARG A 240 -19.75 11.07 9.56
CA ARG A 240 -19.07 12.09 10.33
C ARG A 240 -19.08 13.41 9.59
N PHE A 241 -19.40 14.46 10.31
CA PHE A 241 -19.36 15.84 9.85
C PHE A 241 -18.47 16.66 10.79
N PRO A 242 -17.67 17.59 10.28
CA PRO A 242 -16.83 18.42 11.12
C PRO A 242 -17.69 19.25 12.10
N PRO A 243 -17.15 19.65 13.25
CA PRO A 243 -17.88 20.47 14.21
C PRO A 243 -18.22 21.82 13.59
N ALA A 244 -19.39 22.36 13.93
CA ALA A 244 -19.81 23.69 13.50
C ALA A 244 -18.88 24.81 14.02
N ARG A 245 -18.24 24.57 15.20
CA ARG A 245 -17.29 25.50 15.82
C ARG A 245 -16.04 24.78 16.26
N HIS A 246 -14.92 25.47 16.16
CA HIS A 246 -13.62 24.94 16.62
C HIS A 246 -13.68 24.58 18.12
N GLY A 247 -13.31 23.33 18.46
CA GLY A 247 -13.33 22.83 19.84
C GLY A 247 -14.59 22.02 20.22
N GLU A 248 -15.61 22.00 19.37
CA GLU A 248 -16.75 21.09 19.54
C GLU A 248 -16.42 19.69 18.97
N PRO A 249 -17.09 18.64 19.44
CA PRO A 249 -16.93 17.29 18.88
C PRO A 249 -17.53 17.24 17.46
N ALA A 250 -16.96 16.38 16.61
CA ALA A 250 -17.52 16.10 15.29
C ALA A 250 -18.94 15.54 15.43
N TRP A 251 -19.83 15.97 14.56
CA TRP A 251 -21.17 15.44 14.51
C TRP A 251 -21.17 14.04 13.89
N THR A 252 -21.82 13.09 14.55
CA THR A 252 -21.87 11.73 14.09
C THR A 252 -23.32 11.25 14.02
N VAL A 253 -23.73 10.74 12.86
CA VAL A 253 -25.11 10.30 12.61
C VAL A 253 -25.10 9.01 11.77
N THR A 254 -26.15 8.20 11.93
CA THR A 254 -26.33 6.97 11.17
C THR A 254 -27.77 6.95 10.62
N PRO A 255 -27.97 6.81 9.31
CA PRO A 255 -29.30 6.61 8.74
C PRO A 255 -29.86 5.24 9.15
N ARG A 256 -31.18 5.07 9.06
CA ARG A 256 -31.82 3.78 9.28
C ARG A 256 -31.34 2.76 8.25
N GLN A 257 -30.48 1.85 8.67
CA GLN A 257 -29.82 0.89 7.77
C GLN A 257 -30.85 0.02 7.04
N ARG A 258 -30.86 0.07 5.70
CA ARG A 258 -31.70 -0.74 4.83
C ARG A 258 -30.90 -1.73 3.98
N ILE A 259 -29.73 -1.28 3.50
CA ILE A 259 -28.83 -2.09 2.67
C ILE A 259 -27.42 -2.00 3.24
N LEU A 260 -26.75 -3.14 3.27
CA LEU A 260 -25.32 -3.27 3.56
C LEU A 260 -24.63 -3.99 2.41
N THR A 261 -23.57 -3.40 1.86
CA THR A 261 -22.73 -4.02 0.83
C THR A 261 -21.28 -3.66 1.05
N ASN A 262 -20.37 -4.48 0.57
CA ASN A 262 -18.92 -4.25 0.65
C ASN A 262 -18.33 -3.60 -0.60
N ASN A 263 -19.18 -3.01 -1.46
CA ASN A 263 -18.73 -2.42 -2.72
C ASN A 263 -19.40 -1.06 -2.97
N GLY A 264 -18.59 -0.04 -3.26
CA GLY A 264 -19.04 1.33 -3.46
C GLY A 264 -19.92 1.51 -4.72
N GLU A 265 -19.67 0.75 -5.79
CA GLU A 265 -20.50 0.77 -7.00
C GLU A 265 -21.90 0.23 -6.71
N ALA A 266 -21.99 -0.88 -5.97
CA ALA A 266 -23.28 -1.44 -5.56
C ALA A 266 -24.05 -0.47 -4.64
N MET A 267 -23.36 0.29 -3.77
CA MET A 267 -24.01 1.34 -2.98
C MET A 267 -24.56 2.45 -3.87
N ARG A 268 -23.80 2.92 -4.85
CA ARG A 268 -24.22 3.91 -5.84
C ARG A 268 -25.45 3.41 -6.62
N ASP A 269 -25.41 2.18 -7.14
CA ASP A 269 -26.51 1.60 -7.92
C ASP A 269 -27.79 1.49 -7.09
N ALA A 270 -27.69 1.10 -5.83
CA ALA A 270 -28.81 1.08 -4.90
C ALA A 270 -29.40 2.49 -4.67
N ALA A 271 -28.54 3.52 -4.57
CA ALA A 271 -29.01 4.90 -4.43
C ALA A 271 -29.70 5.41 -5.71
N VAL A 272 -29.14 5.12 -6.89
CA VAL A 272 -29.76 5.43 -8.20
C VAL A 272 -31.13 4.74 -8.34
N ALA A 273 -31.25 3.52 -7.84
CA ALA A 273 -32.52 2.77 -7.81
C ALA A 273 -33.55 3.29 -6.78
N GLY A 274 -33.27 4.39 -6.08
CA GLY A 274 -34.20 4.99 -5.13
C GLY A 274 -34.34 4.26 -3.80
N LEU A 275 -33.34 3.48 -3.39
CA LEU A 275 -33.44 2.64 -2.20
C LEU A 275 -33.03 3.33 -0.90
N GLY A 276 -32.48 4.54 -0.96
CA GLY A 276 -32.11 5.29 0.23
C GLY A 276 -31.07 6.38 -0.01
N LEU A 277 -30.66 6.99 1.08
CA LEU A 277 -29.52 7.91 1.13
C LEU A 277 -28.20 7.13 1.15
N VAL A 278 -27.18 7.67 0.52
CA VAL A 278 -25.83 7.11 0.53
C VAL A 278 -24.80 8.23 0.80
N MET A 279 -23.78 7.92 1.58
CA MET A 279 -22.60 8.80 1.70
C MET A 279 -21.40 8.09 1.06
N LEU A 280 -20.91 8.63 -0.04
CA LEU A 280 -19.83 8.05 -0.84
C LEU A 280 -18.75 9.08 -1.18
N PRO A 281 -17.52 8.63 -1.45
CA PRO A 281 -16.52 9.45 -2.13
C PRO A 281 -17.06 9.99 -3.45
N LEU A 282 -16.74 11.25 -3.74
CA LEU A 282 -17.21 11.92 -4.94
C LEU A 282 -16.81 11.18 -6.23
N PHE A 283 -15.63 10.56 -6.27
CA PHE A 283 -15.14 9.82 -7.43
C PHE A 283 -16.03 8.62 -7.82
N ILE A 284 -16.91 8.15 -6.93
CA ILE A 284 -17.85 7.06 -7.23
C ILE A 284 -19.12 7.60 -7.87
N VAL A 285 -19.60 8.77 -7.43
CA VAL A 285 -20.93 9.30 -7.78
C VAL A 285 -20.90 10.51 -8.71
N ALA A 286 -19.72 11.05 -9.03
CA ALA A 286 -19.58 12.27 -9.83
C ALA A 286 -20.34 12.21 -11.18
N ASP A 287 -20.26 11.09 -11.88
CA ASP A 287 -20.94 10.90 -13.17
C ASP A 287 -22.45 10.85 -13.04
N ASP A 288 -22.96 10.27 -11.95
CA ASP A 288 -24.40 10.19 -11.68
C ASP A 288 -24.96 11.55 -11.23
N LEU A 289 -24.18 12.33 -10.50
CA LEU A 289 -24.51 13.71 -10.13
C LEU A 289 -24.57 14.61 -11.36
N ARG A 290 -23.57 14.53 -12.26
CA ARG A 290 -23.58 15.27 -13.54
C ARG A 290 -24.75 14.90 -14.44
N ALA A 291 -25.11 13.62 -14.46
CA ALA A 291 -26.20 13.09 -15.28
C ALA A 291 -27.59 13.28 -14.63
N GLY A 292 -27.68 13.83 -13.42
CA GLY A 292 -28.94 14.02 -12.69
C GLY A 292 -29.59 12.71 -12.23
N ARG A 293 -28.88 11.57 -12.27
CA ARG A 293 -29.38 10.29 -11.69
C ARG A 293 -29.30 10.28 -10.17
N LEU A 294 -28.34 11.01 -9.63
CA LEU A 294 -28.25 11.33 -8.22
C LEU A 294 -28.29 12.84 -8.03
N MET A 295 -28.72 13.26 -6.86
CA MET A 295 -28.68 14.64 -6.40
C MET A 295 -28.00 14.70 -5.04
N GLN A 296 -27.27 15.78 -4.79
CA GLN A 296 -26.66 16.02 -3.49
C GLN A 296 -27.73 16.41 -2.47
N VAL A 297 -27.64 15.81 -1.31
CA VAL A 297 -28.48 16.15 -0.14
C VAL A 297 -27.60 16.83 0.90
N LEU A 298 -28.14 17.77 1.68
CA LEU A 298 -27.42 18.51 2.69
C LEU A 298 -26.18 19.22 2.11
N ALA A 299 -26.36 19.95 1.02
CA ALA A 299 -25.24 20.59 0.27
C ALA A 299 -24.38 21.55 1.12
N ASN A 300 -24.98 22.14 2.18
CA ASN A 300 -24.27 23.02 3.11
C ASN A 300 -23.48 22.25 4.18
N GLU A 301 -23.74 20.95 4.32
CA GLU A 301 -23.08 20.08 5.28
C GLU A 301 -21.99 19.26 4.56
N ARG A 302 -20.74 19.46 4.94
CA ARG A 302 -19.61 18.76 4.31
C ARG A 302 -19.20 17.60 5.20
N PRO A 303 -19.39 16.33 4.77
CA PRO A 303 -18.85 15.19 5.51
C PRO A 303 -17.32 15.29 5.65
N GLU A 304 -16.78 14.73 6.72
CA GLU A 304 -15.32 14.60 6.86
C GLU A 304 -14.74 13.89 5.61
N PRO A 305 -13.73 14.48 4.94
CA PRO A 305 -13.13 13.86 3.77
C PRO A 305 -12.28 12.67 4.17
N ASP A 306 -12.15 11.72 3.26
CA ASP A 306 -11.08 10.73 3.30
C ASP A 306 -9.84 11.27 2.58
N THR A 307 -8.72 10.60 2.75
CA THR A 307 -7.50 10.84 1.99
C THR A 307 -7.07 9.58 1.28
N ILE A 308 -6.60 9.71 0.05
CA ILE A 308 -6.03 8.63 -0.75
C ILE A 308 -4.55 8.55 -0.42
N TYR A 309 -4.13 7.42 0.13
CA TYR A 309 -2.74 7.14 0.48
C TYR A 309 -2.16 6.03 -0.39
N ALA A 310 -0.90 6.19 -0.74
CA ALA A 310 -0.01 5.10 -1.11
C ALA A 310 0.64 4.58 0.18
N VAL A 311 0.35 3.34 0.55
CA VAL A 311 0.82 2.70 1.79
C VAL A 311 1.74 1.55 1.42
N TYR A 312 2.94 1.52 1.97
CA TYR A 312 3.93 0.50 1.68
C TYR A 312 4.86 0.26 2.88
N PRO A 313 5.47 -0.94 3.01
CA PRO A 313 6.41 -1.23 4.08
C PRO A 313 7.61 -0.28 4.02
N GLN A 314 8.02 0.26 5.17
CA GLN A 314 9.14 1.22 5.27
C GLN A 314 10.42 0.66 4.61
N ARG A 315 10.64 -0.64 4.69
CA ARG A 315 11.78 -1.34 4.10
C ARG A 315 11.80 -1.29 2.58
N ARG A 316 10.63 -1.27 1.92
CA ARG A 316 10.48 -1.20 0.46
C ARG A 316 10.57 0.22 -0.11
N HIS A 317 10.62 1.24 0.74
CA HIS A 317 10.76 2.65 0.32
C HIS A 317 12.00 2.89 -0.56
N ARG A 318 13.05 2.09 -0.39
CA ARG A 318 14.31 2.23 -1.14
C ARG A 318 14.28 1.60 -2.54
N LEU A 319 13.25 0.84 -2.89
CA LEU A 319 13.12 0.27 -4.23
C LEU A 319 12.85 1.39 -5.24
N ARG A 320 13.74 1.57 -6.21
CA ARG A 320 13.65 2.63 -7.24
C ARG A 320 12.32 2.59 -7.99
N ARG A 321 11.86 1.39 -8.39
CA ARG A 321 10.59 1.19 -9.06
C ARG A 321 9.40 1.65 -8.23
N LEU A 322 9.41 1.42 -6.91
CA LEU A 322 8.35 1.85 -6.01
C LEU A 322 8.35 3.37 -5.81
N SER A 323 9.53 3.96 -5.56
CA SER A 323 9.65 5.41 -5.39
C SER A 323 9.25 6.17 -6.66
N ALA A 324 9.65 5.68 -7.84
CA ALA A 324 9.27 6.25 -9.13
C ALA A 324 7.75 6.14 -9.37
N LEU A 325 7.15 4.99 -9.05
CA LEU A 325 5.69 4.81 -9.15
C LEU A 325 4.95 5.76 -8.22
N VAL A 326 5.34 5.86 -6.94
CA VAL A 326 4.70 6.76 -5.98
C VAL A 326 4.80 8.22 -6.44
N ALA A 327 5.95 8.62 -6.98
CA ALA A 327 6.13 9.96 -7.56
C ALA A 327 5.23 10.18 -8.79
N HIS A 328 5.11 9.20 -9.68
CA HIS A 328 4.22 9.23 -10.83
C HIS A 328 2.75 9.37 -10.44
N LEU A 329 2.28 8.56 -9.49
CA LEU A 329 0.91 8.61 -8.98
C LEU A 329 0.62 9.95 -8.30
N ARG A 330 1.57 10.47 -7.51
CA ARG A 330 1.43 11.76 -6.85
C ARG A 330 1.37 12.90 -7.87
N ALA A 331 2.17 12.86 -8.92
CA ALA A 331 2.14 13.87 -9.99
C ALA A 331 0.81 13.83 -10.77
N GLY A 332 0.30 12.63 -11.08
CA GLY A 332 -0.96 12.45 -11.81
C GLY A 332 -2.21 12.83 -11.02
N LEU A 333 -2.12 12.86 -9.69
CA LEU A 333 -3.23 13.25 -8.80
C LEU A 333 -3.00 14.65 -8.18
N ALA A 334 -1.96 15.37 -8.60
CA ALA A 334 -1.69 16.72 -8.10
C ALA A 334 -2.72 17.72 -8.65
N GLY A 335 -3.07 18.71 -7.82
CA GLY A 335 -4.04 19.76 -8.20
C GLY A 335 -5.48 19.34 -8.02
N VAL A 336 -6.34 19.74 -8.96
CA VAL A 336 -7.76 19.36 -8.92
C VAL A 336 -7.89 17.90 -9.39
N ALA A 337 -8.46 17.07 -8.55
CA ALA A 337 -8.61 15.65 -8.86
C ALA A 337 -9.53 15.43 -10.10
N PRO A 338 -9.27 14.40 -10.93
CA PRO A 338 -10.03 14.19 -12.17
C PRO A 338 -11.55 14.09 -11.98
N TRP A 339 -11.99 13.59 -10.83
CA TRP A 339 -13.41 13.44 -10.51
C TRP A 339 -14.08 14.73 -10.02
N GLU A 340 -13.29 15.78 -9.72
CA GLU A 340 -13.81 17.09 -9.30
C GLU A 340 -13.99 18.07 -10.46
N HIS A 341 -13.40 17.76 -11.63
CA HIS A 341 -13.62 18.55 -12.83
C HIS A 341 -15.09 18.51 -13.25
N ASP A 342 -15.68 19.70 -13.52
CA ASP A 342 -17.04 19.86 -13.98
C ASP A 342 -18.13 19.22 -13.07
N CYS A 343 -17.80 19.00 -11.78
CA CYS A 343 -18.78 18.49 -10.84
C CYS A 343 -19.63 19.67 -10.35
N PRO A 344 -20.96 19.58 -10.45
CA PRO A 344 -21.89 20.69 -10.08
C PRO A 344 -22.03 20.89 -8.56
N ILE A 345 -21.04 20.45 -7.80
CA ILE A 345 -21.04 20.51 -6.33
C ILE A 345 -20.20 21.69 -5.88
N PRO A 346 -20.74 22.61 -5.04
CA PRO A 346 -20.06 23.77 -4.52
C PRO A 346 -18.91 23.45 -3.56
#